data_cb04b4c558a50ecd6befbf71f9c9c48a
#
_entry.id   cb04b4c558a50ecd6befbf71f9c9c48a
#
_cell.length_a   1.000
_cell.length_b   1.000
_cell.length_c   1.000
_cell.angle_alpha   90.00
_cell.angle_beta   90.00
_cell.angle_gamma   90.00
#
_symmetry.space_group_name_H-M   'P 1'
#
loop_
_entity.id
_entity.type
_entity.pdbx_description
1 polymer ?
#
loop_
_entity_poly.entity_id
_entity_poly.type
_entity_poly.pdbx_seq_one_letter_code
_entity_poly.pdbx_strand_id
1 'polypeptide(L)'
;KYMIKSGGENIYPAEIEQHILAHPAITEAAVVRKTDKKWGEVPVVFAARSDESLTADDLIKTCRDKLASYKLPKDVHFIDFNDFPRSSTGKILRNELEERLNP
;
A
#
# COMPACT_ATOMS: atom_id res chain seq x y z
N LYS A 1 16.47 3.88 2.77
CA LYS A 1 15.50 3.24 1.89
C LYS A 1 14.26 2.83 2.66
N TYR A 2 13.10 3.09 2.10
CA TYR A 2 11.84 2.78 2.78
C TYR A 2 11.61 1.25 2.84
N MET A 3 11.34 0.75 4.02
CA MET A 3 11.15 -0.67 4.26
C MET A 3 10.19 -0.85 5.44
N ILE A 4 9.38 -1.90 5.38
CA ILE A 4 8.44 -2.26 6.45
C ILE A 4 8.97 -3.50 7.13
N LYS A 5 9.07 -3.47 8.46
CA LYS A 5 9.54 -4.63 9.22
C LYS A 5 8.37 -5.20 10.00
N SER A 6 7.87 -6.36 9.57
CA SER A 6 6.69 -6.98 10.12
C SER A 6 7.04 -8.35 10.69
N GLY A 7 6.88 -8.52 12.01
CA GLY A 7 7.18 -9.79 12.67
C GLY A 7 8.60 -10.25 12.44
N GLY A 8 9.55 -9.33 12.31
CA GLY A 8 10.95 -9.65 12.04
C GLY A 8 11.28 -9.84 10.56
N GLU A 9 10.28 -9.83 9.67
CA GLU A 9 10.48 -9.99 8.23
C GLU A 9 10.50 -8.64 7.54
N ASN A 10 11.34 -8.51 6.51
CA ASN A 10 11.45 -7.28 5.73
C ASN A 10 10.47 -7.29 4.58
N ILE A 11 9.71 -6.21 4.43
CA ILE A 11 8.77 -6.03 3.32
C ILE A 11 9.17 -4.77 2.57
N TYR A 12 9.34 -4.90 1.25
CA TYR A 12 9.67 -3.77 0.38
C TYR A 12 8.42 -3.34 -0.39
N PRO A 13 7.98 -2.09 -0.25
CA PRO A 13 6.74 -1.63 -0.87
C PRO A 13 6.62 -1.95 -2.35
N ALA A 14 7.71 -1.84 -3.11
CA ALA A 14 7.68 -2.04 -4.56
C ALA A 14 7.16 -3.42 -4.95
N GLU A 15 7.45 -4.45 -4.17
CA GLU A 15 6.99 -5.81 -4.45
C GLU A 15 5.46 -5.89 -4.42
N ILE A 16 4.85 -5.27 -3.41
CA ILE A 16 3.39 -5.26 -3.28
C ILE A 16 2.77 -4.33 -4.32
N GLU A 17 3.35 -3.14 -4.48
CA GLU A 17 2.85 -2.14 -5.43
C GLU A 17 2.76 -2.71 -6.84
N GLN A 18 3.74 -3.51 -7.23
CA GLN A 18 3.78 -4.14 -8.55
C GLN A 18 2.51 -4.95 -8.83
N HIS A 19 2.05 -5.72 -7.86
CA HIS A 19 0.85 -6.54 -8.02
C HIS A 19 -0.43 -5.70 -7.97
N ILE A 20 -0.45 -4.66 -7.14
CA ILE A 20 -1.60 -3.76 -7.07
C ILE A 20 -1.76 -2.99 -8.38
N LEU A 21 -0.66 -2.44 -8.89
CA LEU A 21 -0.67 -1.64 -10.13
C LEU A 21 -0.98 -2.47 -11.37
N ALA A 22 -0.84 -3.79 -11.30
CA ALA A 22 -1.23 -4.67 -12.40
C ALA A 22 -2.75 -4.73 -12.59
N HIS A 23 -3.54 -4.34 -11.61
CA HIS A 23 -4.99 -4.34 -11.74
C HIS A 23 -5.44 -3.21 -12.68
N PRO A 24 -6.25 -3.50 -13.70
CA PRO A 24 -6.60 -2.50 -14.72
C PRO A 24 -7.38 -1.29 -14.19
N ALA A 25 -8.07 -1.43 -13.06
CA ALA A 25 -8.84 -0.33 -12.46
C ALA A 25 -8.02 0.50 -11.47
N ILE A 26 -6.75 0.18 -11.25
CA ILE A 26 -5.89 0.96 -10.34
C ILE A 26 -5.06 1.94 -11.16
N THR A 27 -5.16 3.22 -10.80
CA THR A 27 -4.43 4.28 -11.50
C THR A 27 -3.19 4.74 -10.73
N GLU A 28 -3.12 4.49 -9.42
CA GLU A 28 -1.96 4.79 -8.60
C GLU A 28 -1.98 3.95 -7.34
N ALA A 29 -0.81 3.63 -6.80
CA ALA A 29 -0.72 2.89 -5.55
C ALA A 29 0.57 3.21 -4.81
N ALA A 30 0.49 3.24 -3.49
CA ALA A 30 1.66 3.36 -2.63
C ALA A 30 1.43 2.50 -1.40
N VAL A 31 2.44 1.71 -1.06
CA VAL A 31 2.41 0.86 0.14
C VAL A 31 3.24 1.54 1.21
N VAL A 32 2.65 1.71 2.38
CA VAL A 32 3.31 2.35 3.52
C VAL A 32 3.17 1.48 4.77
N ARG A 33 3.96 1.79 5.78
CA ARG A 33 3.93 1.04 7.04
C ARG A 33 2.95 1.69 8.01
N LYS A 34 2.29 0.84 8.78
CA LYS A 34 1.45 1.26 9.88
C LYS A 34 1.93 0.54 11.13
N THR A 35 2.01 1.25 12.26
CA THR A 35 2.36 0.60 13.53
C THR A 35 1.30 -0.43 13.91
N ASP A 36 1.75 -1.57 14.43
CA ASP A 36 0.89 -2.67 14.82
C ASP A 36 1.38 -3.29 16.12
N LYS A 37 0.47 -3.50 17.06
CA LYS A 37 0.84 -4.00 18.38
C LYS A 37 1.45 -5.40 18.34
N LYS A 38 0.97 -6.23 17.43
CA LYS A 38 1.41 -7.63 17.34
C LYS A 38 2.68 -7.78 16.51
N TRP A 39 2.73 -7.10 15.37
CA TRP A 39 3.78 -7.33 14.37
C TRP A 39 4.84 -6.24 14.32
N GLY A 40 4.67 -5.15 15.08
CA GLY A 40 5.53 -3.98 15.01
C GLY A 40 5.08 -3.04 13.92
N GLU A 41 5.14 -3.49 12.68
CA GLU A 41 4.65 -2.75 11.52
C GLU A 41 3.93 -3.70 10.57
N VAL A 42 2.97 -3.18 9.82
CA VAL A 42 2.27 -3.93 8.79
C VAL A 42 2.11 -3.07 7.54
N PRO A 43 2.03 -3.68 6.34
CA PRO A 43 1.83 -2.93 5.12
C PRO A 43 0.37 -2.51 4.96
N VAL A 44 0.17 -1.26 4.52
CA VAL A 44 -1.14 -0.70 4.20
C VAL A 44 -1.02 -0.02 2.84
N VAL A 45 -2.04 -0.16 2.01
CA VAL A 45 -2.05 0.40 0.65
C VAL A 45 -2.90 1.64 0.59
N PHE A 46 -2.37 2.70 -0.03
CA PHE A 46 -3.16 3.81 -0.57
C PHE A 46 -3.27 3.58 -2.07
N ALA A 47 -4.48 3.61 -2.60
CA ALA A 47 -4.71 3.34 -4.02
C ALA A 47 -5.73 4.32 -4.60
N ALA A 48 -5.53 4.68 -5.86
CA ALA A 48 -6.53 5.40 -6.65
C ALA A 48 -7.12 4.43 -7.65
N ARG A 49 -8.44 4.45 -7.79
CA ARG A 49 -9.17 3.51 -8.66
C ARG A 49 -10.02 4.27 -9.65
N SER A 50 -10.16 3.71 -10.85
CA SER A 50 -11.04 4.25 -11.89
C SER A 50 -12.45 3.64 -11.82
N ASP A 51 -12.65 2.61 -11.01
CA ASP A 51 -13.92 1.89 -10.86
C ASP A 51 -14.24 1.80 -9.37
N GLU A 52 -15.29 2.53 -8.95
CA GLU A 52 -15.67 2.58 -7.53
C GLU A 52 -16.24 1.25 -7.01
N SER A 53 -16.57 0.32 -7.90
CA SER A 53 -17.02 -1.01 -7.46
C SER A 53 -15.87 -1.90 -6.98
N LEU A 54 -14.62 -1.53 -7.30
CA LEU A 54 -13.45 -2.26 -6.82
C LEU A 54 -13.30 -2.04 -5.31
N THR A 55 -13.34 -3.12 -4.54
CA THR A 55 -13.25 -3.05 -3.07
C THR A 55 -11.83 -3.34 -2.58
N ALA A 56 -11.57 -2.99 -1.32
CA ALA A 56 -10.31 -3.34 -0.66
C ALA A 56 -10.07 -4.85 -0.68
N ASP A 57 -11.12 -5.64 -0.38
CA ASP A 57 -11.00 -7.10 -0.38
C ASP A 57 -10.65 -7.64 -1.76
N ASP A 58 -11.24 -7.10 -2.81
CA ASP A 58 -10.92 -7.50 -4.18
C ASP A 58 -9.43 -7.30 -4.46
N LEU A 59 -8.90 -6.17 -4.04
CA LEU A 59 -7.50 -5.81 -4.27
C LEU A 59 -6.56 -6.73 -3.49
N ILE A 60 -6.88 -7.00 -2.23
CA ILE A 60 -6.08 -7.91 -1.39
C ILE A 60 -6.09 -9.32 -1.97
N LYS A 61 -7.25 -9.75 -2.50
CA LYS A 61 -7.34 -11.08 -3.15
C LYS A 61 -6.40 -11.22 -4.34
N THR A 62 -6.17 -10.15 -5.10
CA THR A 62 -5.25 -10.22 -6.23
C THR A 62 -3.81 -10.51 -5.79
N CYS A 63 -3.49 -10.26 -4.54
CA CYS A 63 -2.14 -10.47 -3.99
C CYS A 63 -1.97 -11.85 -3.35
N ARG A 64 -3.07 -12.54 -2.98
CA ARG A 64 -3.00 -13.74 -2.15
C ARG A 64 -2.18 -14.88 -2.74
N ASP A 65 -2.28 -15.09 -4.05
CA ASP A 65 -1.58 -16.18 -4.70
C ASP A 65 -0.19 -15.79 -5.17
N LYS A 66 0.21 -14.53 -4.98
CA LYS A 66 1.44 -13.99 -5.54
C LYS A 66 2.44 -13.55 -4.51
N LEU A 67 2.01 -13.38 -3.26
CA LEU A 67 2.84 -12.85 -2.17
C LEU A 67 2.75 -13.77 -0.96
N ALA A 68 3.85 -13.85 -0.20
CA ALA A 68 3.85 -14.51 1.10
C ALA A 68 2.80 -13.86 2.01
N SER A 69 2.19 -14.64 2.89
CA SER A 69 1.07 -14.17 3.71
C SER A 69 1.41 -12.94 4.56
N TYR A 70 2.64 -12.84 5.08
CA TYR A 70 3.05 -11.70 5.89
C TYR A 70 3.21 -10.41 5.09
N LYS A 71 3.27 -10.51 3.75
CA LYS A 71 3.38 -9.37 2.85
C LYS A 71 2.01 -8.85 2.38
N LEU A 72 0.93 -9.56 2.70
CA LEU A 72 -0.39 -9.12 2.27
C LEU A 72 -0.78 -7.83 2.98
N PRO A 73 -1.35 -6.85 2.24
CA PRO A 73 -1.80 -5.60 2.87
C PRO A 73 -2.86 -5.89 3.94
N LYS A 74 -2.74 -5.22 5.07
CA LYS A 74 -3.73 -5.31 6.14
C LYS A 74 -4.95 -4.47 5.86
N ASP A 75 -4.80 -3.41 5.06
CA ASP A 75 -5.90 -2.53 4.72
C ASP A 75 -5.59 -1.79 3.43
N VAL A 76 -6.63 -1.28 2.79
CA VAL A 76 -6.52 -0.47 1.57
C VAL A 76 -7.36 0.78 1.78
N HIS A 77 -6.73 1.94 1.60
CA HIS A 77 -7.41 3.23 1.64
C HIS A 77 -7.46 3.78 0.22
N PHE A 78 -8.67 3.95 -0.32
CA PHE A 78 -8.83 4.55 -1.63
C PHE A 78 -8.85 6.06 -1.49
N ILE A 79 -7.99 6.74 -2.25
CA ILE A 79 -7.92 8.20 -2.31
C ILE A 79 -7.85 8.62 -3.77
N ASP A 80 -8.15 9.88 -4.06
CA ASP A 80 -8.08 10.37 -5.42
C ASP A 80 -6.63 10.44 -5.90
N PHE A 81 -6.44 10.25 -7.20
CA PHE A 81 -5.11 10.31 -7.80
C PHE A 81 -4.37 11.59 -7.41
N ASN A 82 -5.07 12.72 -7.40
CA ASN A 82 -4.46 14.00 -7.10
C ASN A 82 -4.17 14.23 -5.61
N ASP A 83 -4.65 13.35 -4.75
CA ASP A 83 -4.41 13.45 -3.30
C ASP A 83 -3.13 12.75 -2.84
N PHE A 84 -2.44 12.09 -3.76
CA PHE A 84 -1.14 11.50 -3.44
C PHE A 84 -0.10 12.60 -3.30
N PRO A 85 0.58 12.70 -2.15
CA PRO A 85 1.64 13.69 -1.96
C PRO A 85 2.84 13.35 -2.83
N ARG A 86 3.35 14.33 -3.56
CA ARG A 86 4.45 14.14 -4.48
C ARG A 86 5.53 15.20 -4.30
N SER A 87 6.77 14.77 -4.52
CA SER A 87 7.89 15.68 -4.57
C SER A 87 7.86 16.50 -5.87
N SER A 88 8.75 17.47 -5.99
CA SER A 88 8.86 18.28 -7.20
C SER A 88 9.20 17.45 -8.43
N THR A 89 9.81 16.26 -8.25
CA THR A 89 10.12 15.34 -9.34
C THR A 89 9.03 14.31 -9.61
N GLY A 90 7.89 14.42 -8.90
CA GLY A 90 6.74 13.54 -9.11
C GLY A 90 6.77 12.24 -8.31
N LYS A 91 7.74 12.04 -7.43
CA LYS A 91 7.80 10.84 -6.59
C LYS A 91 6.80 10.94 -5.44
N ILE A 92 6.11 9.83 -5.17
CA ILE A 92 5.19 9.76 -4.02
C ILE A 92 5.99 9.84 -2.72
N LEU A 93 5.52 10.71 -1.82
CA LEU A 93 6.14 10.91 -0.52
C LEU A 93 5.47 9.99 0.50
N ARG A 94 6.03 8.78 0.65
CA ARG A 94 5.44 7.75 1.52
C ARG A 94 5.33 8.20 2.96
N ASN A 95 6.28 8.98 3.44
CA ASN A 95 6.25 9.44 4.83
C ASN A 95 5.01 10.29 5.12
N GLU A 96 4.56 11.08 4.16
CA GLU A 96 3.35 11.91 4.33
C GLU A 96 2.09 11.05 4.37
N LEU A 97 2.03 9.99 3.55
CA LEU A 97 0.92 9.05 3.61
C LEU A 97 0.93 8.28 4.93
N GLU A 98 2.12 7.90 5.38
CA GLU A 98 2.28 7.20 6.65
C GLU A 98 1.75 8.01 7.83
N GLU A 99 1.97 9.32 7.81
CA GLU A 99 1.48 10.21 8.88
C GLU A 99 -0.04 10.22 8.98
N ARG A 100 -0.73 9.96 7.88
CA ARG A 100 -2.20 9.88 7.89
C ARG A 100 -2.70 8.65 8.66
N LEU A 101 -1.87 7.61 8.75
CA LEU A 101 -2.21 6.37 9.45
C LEU A 101 -1.76 6.39 10.91
N ASN A 102 -0.71 7.13 11.22
CA ASN A 102 -0.08 7.16 12.53
C ASN A 102 0.04 8.62 13.00
N PRO A 103 -1.10 9.28 13.24
CA PRO A 103 -1.11 10.70 13.61
C PRO A 103 -0.47 10.97 14.97
#